data_1cc7e9c07a2d1745d3163244d790ab7f
#
_entry.id   1cc7e9c07a2d1745d3163244d790ab7f
#
_cell.length_a   1.000
_cell.length_b   1.000
_cell.length_c   1.000
_cell.angle_alpha   90.00
_cell.angle_beta   90.00
_cell.angle_gamma   90.00
#
_symmetry.space_group_name_H-M   'P 1'
#
loop_
_entity.id
_entity.type
_entity.pdbx_description
1 polymer ?
#
loop_
_entity_poly.entity_id
_entity_poly.type
_entity_poly.pdbx_seq_one_letter_code
_entity_poly.pdbx_strand_id
1 'polypeptide(L)'
;MNTNYKNLFASFTFKNGITLRNRVVMAPMTTWASNDDYTISDDEVKYYKRRVKGVGLVITGCTHVQPNGIGFTNEFAAYDDRFIPSLRKLADAAKSGGAPVVLQIFHAGNKALPDLTPNGDVVSSSAVETEATGFAPSVMPRELSHDEILEVIHGFGETTRRAIEAGFDGVEIHGAHGFLLQNFFSPFFNRREDQWGGSLENRLRFPLAVIKEMKNVIENHATEPFILGYRISPDEHQEGGLRMKDSYVLIDRLIEAGVDYVHASLADALSSKPVDSQDKKTYLELIVEHVNSRVPVLAAGSMVTPDDVAKGLDKGLKLAVIGHALITEPDWVEKVQSGQESEIQTTIKASKVSELELPEKLWGVIQASGPWFIIEE
;
A
#
# COMPACT_ATOMS: atom_id res chain seq x y z
N MET A 1 13.64 -27.56 -1.48
CA MET A 1 12.73 -26.75 -0.65
C MET A 1 12.71 -27.31 0.76
N ASN A 2 12.98 -26.48 1.74
CA ASN A 2 12.85 -26.80 3.15
C ASN A 2 11.36 -27.05 3.50
N THR A 3 11.06 -28.16 4.19
CA THR A 3 9.67 -28.52 4.56
C THR A 3 9.00 -27.48 5.44
N ASN A 4 9.75 -26.71 6.21
CA ASN A 4 9.26 -25.64 7.08
C ASN A 4 8.58 -24.49 6.31
N TYR A 5 8.94 -24.31 5.02
CA TYR A 5 8.42 -23.22 4.19
C TYR A 5 7.39 -23.67 3.16
N LYS A 6 6.90 -24.92 3.25
CA LYS A 6 5.92 -25.49 2.31
C LYS A 6 4.66 -24.61 2.20
N ASN A 7 4.21 -24.04 3.30
CA ASN A 7 3.01 -23.20 3.34
C ASN A 7 3.17 -21.88 2.56
N LEU A 8 4.40 -21.34 2.44
CA LEU A 8 4.67 -20.13 1.65
C LEU A 8 4.36 -20.36 0.17
N PHE A 9 4.60 -21.58 -0.30
CA PHE A 9 4.47 -21.97 -1.72
C PHE A 9 3.12 -22.65 -2.04
N ALA A 10 2.22 -22.73 -1.07
CA ALA A 10 0.85 -23.16 -1.34
C ALA A 10 0.12 -22.07 -2.14
N SER A 11 -0.61 -22.48 -3.19
CA SER A 11 -1.44 -21.57 -3.96
C SER A 11 -2.53 -20.94 -3.09
N PHE A 12 -3.00 -19.78 -3.50
CA PHE A 12 -4.12 -19.07 -2.88
C PHE A 12 -5.09 -18.57 -3.94
N THR A 13 -6.38 -18.76 -3.75
CA THR A 13 -7.41 -18.27 -4.68
C THR A 13 -8.32 -17.27 -3.97
N PHE A 14 -8.44 -16.07 -4.51
CA PHE A 14 -9.42 -15.07 -4.07
C PHE A 14 -10.85 -15.51 -4.42
N LYS A 15 -11.84 -14.93 -3.73
CA LYS A 15 -13.25 -15.23 -4.00
C LYS A 15 -13.69 -14.91 -5.43
N ASN A 16 -13.05 -13.93 -6.07
CA ASN A 16 -13.30 -13.54 -7.45
C ASN A 16 -12.65 -14.50 -8.50
N GLY A 17 -11.93 -15.53 -8.05
CA GLY A 17 -11.34 -16.58 -8.90
C GLY A 17 -9.88 -16.37 -9.26
N ILE A 18 -9.28 -15.20 -8.99
CA ILE A 18 -7.85 -14.96 -9.24
C ILE A 18 -7.02 -15.86 -8.32
N THR A 19 -6.13 -16.65 -8.93
CA THR A 19 -5.28 -17.61 -8.21
C THR A 19 -3.82 -17.17 -8.22
N LEU A 20 -3.23 -17.13 -7.04
CA LEU A 20 -1.81 -16.86 -6.80
C LEU A 20 -1.04 -18.17 -6.71
N ARG A 21 0.15 -18.23 -7.30
CA ARG A 21 1.04 -19.40 -7.26
C ARG A 21 1.64 -19.68 -5.87
N ASN A 22 1.74 -18.66 -5.02
CA ASN A 22 2.24 -18.76 -3.64
C ASN A 22 1.68 -17.61 -2.79
N ARG A 23 2.08 -17.55 -1.51
CA ARG A 23 1.56 -16.61 -0.51
C ARG A 23 2.48 -15.42 -0.23
N VAL A 24 3.51 -15.22 -1.04
CA VAL A 24 4.45 -14.10 -0.89
C VAL A 24 4.03 -12.96 -1.80
N VAL A 25 3.87 -11.78 -1.24
CA VAL A 25 3.42 -10.56 -1.94
C VAL A 25 4.53 -9.53 -1.93
N MET A 26 4.83 -8.93 -3.08
CA MET A 26 5.68 -7.75 -3.14
C MET A 26 4.93 -6.55 -2.55
N ALA A 27 5.51 -5.92 -1.52
CA ALA A 27 4.95 -4.74 -0.88
C ALA A 27 4.86 -3.54 -1.83
N PRO A 28 3.85 -2.68 -1.66
CA PRO A 28 3.83 -1.37 -2.30
C PRO A 28 4.94 -0.49 -1.73
N MET A 29 5.89 -0.14 -2.58
CA MET A 29 7.06 0.67 -2.22
C MET A 29 7.24 1.79 -3.23
N THR A 30 7.32 3.02 -2.74
CA THR A 30 7.66 4.19 -3.56
C THR A 30 9.09 4.06 -4.06
N THR A 31 9.31 4.36 -5.33
CA THR A 31 10.61 4.27 -6.00
C THR A 31 11.33 5.60 -6.13
N TRP A 32 10.61 6.72 -5.96
CA TRP A 32 11.10 8.10 -6.19
C TRP A 32 11.77 8.27 -7.57
N ALA A 33 11.40 7.47 -8.55
CA ALA A 33 12.17 7.35 -9.79
C ALA A 33 11.36 7.60 -11.06
N SER A 34 10.08 7.96 -10.96
CA SER A 34 9.30 8.36 -12.13
C SER A 34 9.92 9.57 -12.83
N ASN A 35 9.65 9.70 -14.12
CA ASN A 35 10.04 10.87 -14.90
C ASN A 35 9.43 12.16 -14.32
N ASP A 36 9.94 13.31 -14.69
CA ASP A 36 9.46 14.60 -14.17
C ASP A 36 8.00 14.91 -14.57
N ASP A 37 7.47 14.23 -15.58
CA ASP A 37 6.07 14.28 -15.98
C ASP A 37 5.19 13.22 -15.28
N TYR A 38 5.73 12.54 -14.24
CA TYR A 38 5.10 11.48 -13.45
C TYR A 38 4.83 10.18 -14.20
N THR A 39 5.39 10.01 -15.39
CA THR A 39 5.34 8.74 -16.12
C THR A 39 6.41 7.76 -15.62
N ILE A 40 6.17 6.46 -15.78
CA ILE A 40 7.14 5.44 -15.38
C ILE A 40 8.45 5.56 -16.14
N SER A 41 9.58 5.56 -15.45
CA SER A 41 10.91 5.55 -16.02
C SER A 41 11.37 4.16 -16.47
N ASP A 42 12.46 4.13 -17.27
CA ASP A 42 13.08 2.85 -17.64
C ASP A 42 13.75 2.16 -16.45
N ASP A 43 14.22 2.93 -15.46
CA ASP A 43 14.83 2.36 -14.25
C ASP A 43 13.78 1.70 -13.35
N GLU A 44 12.56 2.25 -13.29
CA GLU A 44 11.45 1.59 -12.60
C GLU A 44 11.03 0.31 -13.31
N VAL A 45 11.07 0.26 -14.64
CA VAL A 45 10.84 -0.98 -15.40
C VAL A 45 11.85 -2.06 -15.03
N LYS A 46 13.15 -1.71 -14.96
CA LYS A 46 14.21 -2.63 -14.52
C LYS A 46 13.99 -3.07 -13.06
N TYR A 47 13.67 -2.10 -12.19
CA TYR A 47 13.37 -2.33 -10.78
C TYR A 47 12.30 -3.40 -10.58
N TYR A 48 11.14 -3.28 -11.23
CA TYR A 48 10.08 -4.29 -11.14
C TYR A 48 10.51 -5.63 -11.75
N LYS A 49 11.02 -5.64 -12.98
CA LYS A 49 11.46 -6.87 -13.67
C LYS A 49 12.49 -7.67 -12.87
N ARG A 50 13.35 -7.00 -12.09
CA ARG A 50 14.39 -7.65 -11.31
C ARG A 50 13.85 -8.51 -10.17
N ARG A 51 12.72 -8.11 -9.53
CA ARG A 51 12.27 -8.67 -8.25
C ARG A 51 10.90 -9.34 -8.24
N VAL A 52 10.22 -9.41 -9.39
CA VAL A 52 8.85 -9.97 -9.44
C VAL A 52 8.77 -11.43 -9.87
N LYS A 53 9.88 -12.08 -10.17
CA LYS A 53 9.92 -13.43 -10.78
C LYS A 53 9.27 -14.50 -9.90
N GLY A 54 9.53 -14.46 -8.60
CA GLY A 54 9.11 -15.50 -7.65
C GLY A 54 7.80 -15.20 -6.92
N VAL A 55 7.44 -13.95 -6.73
CA VAL A 55 6.28 -13.55 -5.89
C VAL A 55 4.94 -14.03 -6.45
N GLY A 56 3.96 -14.22 -5.57
CA GLY A 56 2.60 -14.63 -5.93
C GLY A 56 1.69 -13.47 -6.33
N LEU A 57 1.95 -12.27 -5.82
CA LEU A 57 1.21 -11.04 -6.11
C LEU A 57 2.19 -9.86 -6.06
N VAL A 58 1.97 -8.88 -6.92
CA VAL A 58 2.71 -7.60 -6.87
C VAL A 58 1.72 -6.49 -6.53
N ILE A 59 2.04 -5.67 -5.52
CA ILE A 59 1.36 -4.39 -5.28
C ILE A 59 2.37 -3.30 -5.60
N THR A 60 2.03 -2.39 -6.53
CA THR A 60 2.96 -1.33 -6.97
C THR A 60 3.11 -0.23 -5.94
N GLY A 61 4.14 0.60 -6.08
CA GLY A 61 4.24 1.85 -5.34
C GLY A 61 2.99 2.72 -5.50
N CYS A 62 2.77 3.62 -4.56
CA CYS A 62 1.57 4.46 -4.55
C CYS A 62 1.51 5.40 -5.76
N THR A 63 0.29 5.61 -6.24
CA THR A 63 -0.04 6.37 -7.45
C THR A 63 -1.11 7.39 -7.10
N HIS A 64 -0.86 8.70 -7.33
CA HIS A 64 -1.81 9.72 -6.94
C HIS A 64 -2.96 9.90 -7.94
N VAL A 65 -4.16 10.09 -7.38
CA VAL A 65 -5.45 10.12 -8.12
C VAL A 65 -5.90 11.53 -8.50
N GLN A 66 -5.22 12.56 -8.01
CA GLN A 66 -5.44 13.98 -8.34
C GLN A 66 -4.11 14.75 -8.34
N PRO A 67 -3.98 15.88 -9.07
CA PRO A 67 -2.75 16.65 -9.12
C PRO A 67 -2.23 17.12 -7.76
N ASN A 68 -3.13 17.46 -6.81
CA ASN A 68 -2.78 17.86 -5.45
C ASN A 68 -2.70 16.69 -4.46
N GLY A 69 -2.79 15.46 -4.96
CA GLY A 69 -2.65 14.24 -4.17
C GLY A 69 -1.24 13.67 -4.08
N ILE A 70 -0.24 14.34 -4.64
CA ILE A 70 1.14 13.88 -4.68
C ILE A 70 1.80 13.92 -3.30
N GLY A 71 2.36 12.79 -2.86
CA GLY A 71 2.98 12.64 -1.52
C GLY A 71 4.49 12.42 -1.54
N PHE A 72 5.07 12.11 -2.69
CA PHE A 72 6.50 11.87 -2.84
C PHE A 72 7.02 12.47 -4.14
N THR A 73 8.27 12.88 -4.15
CA THR A 73 8.91 13.33 -5.39
C THR A 73 8.99 12.17 -6.38
N ASN A 74 8.79 12.46 -7.66
CA ASN A 74 8.89 11.46 -8.73
C ASN A 74 8.10 10.16 -8.44
N GLU A 75 6.85 10.29 -7.99
CA GLU A 75 5.92 9.17 -7.89
C GLU A 75 5.03 9.04 -9.13
N PHE A 76 4.38 7.91 -9.32
CA PHE A 76 3.47 7.68 -10.44
C PHE A 76 2.20 8.53 -10.32
N ALA A 77 1.65 8.96 -11.47
CA ALA A 77 0.36 9.61 -11.56
C ALA A 77 -0.65 8.79 -12.37
N ALA A 78 -1.93 8.92 -11.99
CA ALA A 78 -3.04 8.30 -12.72
C ALA A 78 -4.29 9.17 -12.82
N TYR A 79 -4.18 10.47 -12.59
CA TYR A 79 -5.32 11.39 -12.57
C TYR A 79 -5.81 11.83 -13.97
N ASP A 80 -5.13 11.44 -15.05
CA ASP A 80 -5.45 11.83 -16.41
C ASP A 80 -5.23 10.64 -17.37
N ASP A 81 -6.01 10.57 -18.46
CA ASP A 81 -5.93 9.48 -19.44
C ASP A 81 -4.59 9.42 -20.17
N ARG A 82 -3.83 10.54 -20.22
CA ARG A 82 -2.47 10.60 -20.77
C ARG A 82 -1.52 9.62 -20.07
N PHE A 83 -1.83 9.21 -18.83
CA PHE A 83 -1.00 8.27 -18.06
C PHE A 83 -1.28 6.80 -18.40
N ILE A 84 -2.36 6.47 -19.12
CA ILE A 84 -2.70 5.07 -19.45
C ILE A 84 -1.54 4.33 -20.13
N PRO A 85 -0.84 4.90 -21.15
CA PRO A 85 0.30 4.22 -21.74
C PRO A 85 1.45 3.95 -20.74
N SER A 86 1.69 4.89 -19.83
CA SER A 86 2.69 4.77 -18.77
C SER A 86 2.28 3.70 -17.75
N LEU A 87 1.03 3.70 -17.31
CA LEU A 87 0.48 2.70 -16.40
C LEU A 87 0.53 1.30 -17.03
N ARG A 88 0.30 1.17 -18.34
CA ARG A 88 0.46 -0.11 -19.07
C ARG A 88 1.89 -0.60 -19.04
N LYS A 89 2.88 0.30 -19.26
CA LYS A 89 4.30 -0.02 -19.15
C LYS A 89 4.66 -0.52 -17.74
N LEU A 90 4.06 0.07 -16.69
CA LEU A 90 4.21 -0.39 -15.31
C LEU A 90 3.60 -1.78 -15.11
N ALA A 91 2.35 -1.98 -15.56
CA ALA A 91 1.66 -3.27 -15.46
C ALA A 91 2.44 -4.39 -16.14
N ASP A 92 2.93 -4.16 -17.37
CA ASP A 92 3.72 -5.13 -18.12
C ASP A 92 5.04 -5.48 -17.40
N ALA A 93 5.74 -4.47 -16.86
CA ALA A 93 6.96 -4.68 -16.11
C ALA A 93 6.72 -5.50 -14.83
N ALA A 94 5.69 -5.15 -14.07
CA ALA A 94 5.33 -5.82 -12.84
C ALA A 94 4.75 -7.24 -13.06
N LYS A 95 4.10 -7.49 -14.21
CA LYS A 95 3.61 -8.82 -14.63
C LYS A 95 4.69 -9.73 -15.22
N SER A 96 5.87 -9.22 -15.51
CA SER A 96 6.92 -9.97 -16.22
C SER A 96 7.33 -11.25 -15.52
N GLY A 97 7.10 -11.38 -14.21
CA GLY A 97 7.29 -12.61 -13.44
C GLY A 97 6.09 -13.56 -13.45
N GLY A 98 4.97 -13.21 -14.10
CA GLY A 98 3.76 -14.03 -14.20
C GLY A 98 2.81 -13.96 -12.99
N ALA A 99 3.05 -13.08 -12.02
CA ALA A 99 2.12 -12.82 -10.93
C ALA A 99 1.05 -11.78 -11.33
N PRO A 100 -0.18 -11.85 -10.81
CA PRO A 100 -1.12 -10.74 -10.88
C PRO A 100 -0.55 -9.46 -10.27
N VAL A 101 -1.00 -8.29 -10.78
CA VAL A 101 -0.51 -6.98 -10.35
C VAL A 101 -1.65 -6.06 -9.94
N VAL A 102 -1.50 -5.48 -8.76
CA VAL A 102 -2.42 -4.52 -8.14
C VAL A 102 -1.77 -3.15 -8.12
N LEU A 103 -2.45 -2.13 -8.65
CA LEU A 103 -2.01 -0.73 -8.57
C LEU A 103 -2.42 -0.15 -7.21
N GLN A 104 -1.47 0.27 -6.38
CA GLN A 104 -1.84 1.00 -5.16
C GLN A 104 -2.14 2.46 -5.50
N ILE A 105 -3.34 2.93 -5.16
CA ILE A 105 -3.81 4.28 -5.46
C ILE A 105 -4.10 5.07 -4.19
N PHE A 106 -3.80 6.36 -4.20
CA PHE A 106 -3.94 7.21 -3.03
C PHE A 106 -4.11 8.70 -3.36
N HIS A 107 -4.40 9.45 -2.32
CA HIS A 107 -4.27 10.89 -2.26
C HIS A 107 -3.53 11.22 -0.96
N ALA A 108 -2.43 11.97 -1.05
CA ALA A 108 -1.57 12.20 0.11
C ALA A 108 -2.25 13.02 1.23
N GLY A 109 -3.29 13.78 0.89
CA GLY A 109 -4.03 14.56 1.87
C GLY A 109 -3.14 15.59 2.56
N ASN A 110 -3.17 15.64 3.88
CA ASN A 110 -2.36 16.56 4.68
C ASN A 110 -0.84 16.31 4.62
N LYS A 111 -0.40 15.26 3.91
CA LYS A 111 1.01 14.94 3.66
C LYS A 111 1.43 15.20 2.21
N ALA A 112 0.57 15.83 1.42
CA ALA A 112 0.94 16.26 0.08
C ALA A 112 2.11 17.26 0.14
N LEU A 113 2.97 17.23 -0.89
CA LEU A 113 4.15 18.10 -0.96
C LEU A 113 3.75 19.47 -1.55
N PRO A 114 3.78 20.57 -0.76
CA PRO A 114 3.32 21.88 -1.23
C PRO A 114 4.01 22.35 -2.51
N ASP A 115 5.31 22.09 -2.64
CA ASP A 115 6.11 22.51 -3.80
C ASP A 115 5.72 21.77 -5.10
N LEU A 116 5.01 20.64 -4.99
CA LEU A 116 4.60 19.82 -6.13
C LEU A 116 3.08 19.87 -6.37
N THR A 117 2.31 20.40 -5.43
CA THR A 117 0.87 20.57 -5.61
C THR A 117 0.57 21.86 -6.38
N PRO A 118 -0.48 21.90 -7.21
CA PRO A 118 -0.90 23.13 -7.89
C PRO A 118 -1.14 24.25 -6.88
N ASN A 119 -0.44 25.39 -7.07
CA ASN A 119 -0.52 26.58 -6.20
C ASN A 119 -0.20 26.32 -4.70
N GLY A 120 0.50 25.25 -4.37
CA GLY A 120 0.77 24.87 -2.98
C GLY A 120 -0.47 24.39 -2.22
N ASP A 121 -1.55 24.00 -2.92
CA ASP A 121 -2.85 23.65 -2.31
C ASP A 121 -2.82 22.25 -1.67
N VAL A 122 -2.43 22.20 -0.41
CA VAL A 122 -2.51 20.98 0.41
C VAL A 122 -3.86 20.91 1.09
N VAL A 123 -4.55 19.79 0.92
CA VAL A 123 -5.94 19.59 1.38
C VAL A 123 -6.07 18.42 2.35
N SER A 124 -7.07 18.47 3.22
CA SER A 124 -7.37 17.39 4.16
C SER A 124 -8.86 17.37 4.51
N SER A 125 -9.26 16.47 5.40
CA SER A 125 -10.59 16.45 6.01
C SER A 125 -10.88 17.72 6.81
N SER A 126 -9.87 18.29 7.49
CA SER A 126 -9.95 19.55 8.24
C SER A 126 -8.58 20.23 8.31
N ALA A 127 -8.58 21.52 8.65
CA ALA A 127 -7.38 22.32 8.82
C ALA A 127 -6.70 22.00 10.17
N VAL A 128 -6.00 20.86 10.22
CA VAL A 128 -5.20 20.42 11.36
C VAL A 128 -3.75 20.36 10.95
N GLU A 129 -2.88 21.13 11.61
CA GLU A 129 -1.45 21.17 11.30
C GLU A 129 -0.81 19.80 11.46
N THR A 130 0.04 19.43 10.51
CA THR A 130 0.79 18.18 10.54
C THR A 130 2.19 18.39 11.11
N GLU A 131 2.71 17.36 11.75
CA GLU A 131 4.13 17.32 12.10
C GLU A 131 4.99 17.05 10.86
N ALA A 132 6.19 17.63 10.82
CA ALA A 132 7.17 17.28 9.79
C ALA A 132 7.59 15.81 9.93
N THR A 133 7.76 15.14 8.80
CA THR A 133 8.29 13.78 8.73
C THR A 133 9.58 13.75 7.93
N GLY A 134 10.25 12.60 7.83
CA GLY A 134 11.42 12.46 6.94
C GLY A 134 11.11 12.68 5.44
N PHE A 135 9.84 12.69 5.05
CA PHE A 135 9.40 12.78 3.65
C PHE A 135 8.47 13.94 3.33
N ALA A 136 7.91 14.61 4.34
CA ALA A 136 7.01 15.74 4.15
C ALA A 136 7.24 16.82 5.22
N PRO A 137 7.17 18.12 4.87
CA PRO A 137 7.27 19.22 5.82
C PRO A 137 6.03 19.29 6.73
N SER A 138 6.12 20.03 7.84
CA SER A 138 4.92 20.47 8.57
C SER A 138 4.08 21.39 7.67
N VAL A 139 2.78 21.14 7.63
CA VAL A 139 1.84 21.88 6.78
C VAL A 139 0.54 22.11 7.54
N MET A 140 -0.08 23.28 7.35
CA MET A 140 -1.47 23.53 7.68
C MET A 140 -2.32 23.31 6.43
N PRO A 141 -2.97 22.16 6.27
CA PRO A 141 -3.79 21.89 5.09
C PRO A 141 -5.09 22.72 5.14
N ARG A 142 -5.66 22.92 3.97
CA ARG A 142 -7.01 23.45 3.83
C ARG A 142 -8.05 22.34 3.97
N GLU A 143 -9.17 22.63 4.59
CA GLU A 143 -10.32 21.71 4.60
C GLU A 143 -10.94 21.62 3.21
N LEU A 144 -11.22 20.38 2.73
CA LEU A 144 -11.95 20.14 1.48
C LEU A 144 -13.43 20.57 1.62
N SER A 145 -13.96 21.25 0.61
CA SER A 145 -15.40 21.48 0.49
C SER A 145 -16.13 20.18 0.16
N HIS A 146 -17.48 20.19 0.26
CA HIS A 146 -18.29 19.03 -0.10
C HIS A 146 -18.09 18.63 -1.57
N ASP A 147 -18.08 19.59 -2.49
CA ASP A 147 -17.94 19.32 -3.92
C ASP A 147 -16.55 18.77 -4.25
N GLU A 148 -15.50 19.30 -3.63
CA GLU A 148 -14.14 18.75 -3.77
C GLU A 148 -14.02 17.30 -3.23
N ILE A 149 -14.72 16.97 -2.15
CA ILE A 149 -14.79 15.58 -1.65
C ILE A 149 -15.41 14.67 -2.70
N LEU A 150 -16.46 15.10 -3.39
CA LEU A 150 -17.09 14.32 -4.48
C LEU A 150 -16.15 14.20 -5.68
N GLU A 151 -15.38 15.25 -6.01
CA GLU A 151 -14.35 15.18 -7.06
C GLU A 151 -13.23 14.19 -6.71
N VAL A 152 -12.78 14.14 -5.46
CA VAL A 152 -11.81 13.14 -5.00
C VAL A 152 -12.38 11.72 -5.16
N ILE A 153 -13.62 11.49 -4.72
CA ILE A 153 -14.29 10.18 -4.85
C ILE A 153 -14.33 9.76 -6.32
N HIS A 154 -14.75 10.66 -7.22
CA HIS A 154 -14.75 10.45 -8.66
C HIS A 154 -13.33 10.16 -9.20
N GLY A 155 -12.31 10.88 -8.72
CA GLY A 155 -10.90 10.67 -9.08
C GLY A 155 -10.40 9.26 -8.77
N PHE A 156 -10.81 8.67 -7.64
CA PHE A 156 -10.52 7.26 -7.34
C PHE A 156 -11.23 6.30 -8.34
N GLY A 157 -12.47 6.59 -8.71
CA GLY A 157 -13.20 5.84 -9.75
C GLY A 157 -12.49 5.89 -11.10
N GLU A 158 -12.17 7.10 -11.59
CA GLU A 158 -11.48 7.30 -12.86
C GLU A 158 -10.08 6.67 -12.89
N THR A 159 -9.36 6.72 -11.77
CA THR A 159 -8.05 6.02 -11.66
C THR A 159 -8.24 4.50 -11.73
N THR A 160 -9.31 3.97 -11.13
CA THR A 160 -9.66 2.54 -11.25
C THR A 160 -9.95 2.15 -12.70
N ARG A 161 -10.72 2.98 -13.45
CA ARG A 161 -10.96 2.77 -14.88
C ARG A 161 -9.64 2.72 -15.67
N ARG A 162 -8.74 3.68 -15.41
CA ARG A 162 -7.42 3.73 -16.07
C ARG A 162 -6.55 2.51 -15.72
N ALA A 163 -6.63 2.02 -14.49
CA ALA A 163 -5.93 0.80 -14.09
C ALA A 163 -6.44 -0.43 -14.85
N ILE A 164 -7.76 -0.57 -15.01
CA ILE A 164 -8.38 -1.64 -15.81
C ILE A 164 -7.91 -1.54 -17.26
N GLU A 165 -7.97 -0.37 -17.87
CA GLU A 165 -7.58 -0.13 -19.27
C GLU A 165 -6.07 -0.33 -19.47
N ALA A 166 -5.25 -0.03 -18.48
CA ALA A 166 -3.81 -0.27 -18.51
C ALA A 166 -3.42 -1.75 -18.31
N GLY A 167 -4.39 -2.61 -17.94
CA GLY A 167 -4.19 -4.04 -17.82
C GLY A 167 -3.73 -4.50 -16.46
N PHE A 168 -3.99 -3.77 -15.37
CA PHE A 168 -3.83 -4.28 -14.00
C PHE A 168 -4.88 -5.34 -13.67
N ASP A 169 -4.59 -6.20 -12.69
CA ASP A 169 -5.51 -7.23 -12.20
C ASP A 169 -6.26 -6.76 -10.93
N GLY A 170 -6.00 -5.55 -10.48
CA GLY A 170 -6.65 -4.97 -9.32
C GLY A 170 -6.12 -3.60 -8.95
N VAL A 171 -6.77 -3.02 -7.93
CA VAL A 171 -6.34 -1.80 -7.26
C VAL A 171 -6.34 -2.00 -5.74
N GLU A 172 -5.42 -1.35 -5.03
CA GLU A 172 -5.42 -1.27 -3.58
C GLU A 172 -5.58 0.19 -3.14
N ILE A 173 -6.60 0.45 -2.33
CA ILE A 173 -6.80 1.77 -1.72
C ILE A 173 -5.79 1.94 -0.59
N HIS A 174 -4.97 2.98 -0.65
CA HIS A 174 -4.07 3.32 0.43
C HIS A 174 -4.79 4.15 1.51
N GLY A 175 -5.42 3.46 2.46
CA GLY A 175 -6.11 4.05 3.61
C GLY A 175 -5.29 4.06 4.90
N ALA A 176 -3.95 4.04 4.78
CA ALA A 176 -3.00 3.97 5.89
C ALA A 176 -2.07 5.20 5.92
N HIS A 177 -1.12 5.21 6.86
CA HIS A 177 -0.01 6.15 6.99
C HIS A 177 -0.41 7.63 7.14
N GLY A 178 -1.65 7.90 7.54
CA GLY A 178 -2.15 9.27 7.71
C GLY A 178 -2.38 10.01 6.40
N PHE A 179 -2.63 9.31 5.28
CA PHE A 179 -3.05 9.91 4.02
C PHE A 179 -4.55 10.25 4.02
N LEU A 180 -5.08 10.80 2.94
CA LEU A 180 -6.40 11.44 2.92
C LEU A 180 -7.53 10.55 3.44
N LEU A 181 -7.59 9.26 3.06
CA LEU A 181 -8.64 8.37 3.55
C LEU A 181 -8.56 8.19 5.07
N GLN A 182 -7.35 8.06 5.61
CA GLN A 182 -7.15 8.03 7.05
C GLN A 182 -7.42 9.38 7.70
N ASN A 183 -7.13 10.52 7.04
CA ASN A 183 -7.47 11.85 7.56
C ASN A 183 -8.99 11.96 7.82
N PHE A 184 -9.83 11.46 6.89
CA PHE A 184 -11.28 11.46 7.07
C PHE A 184 -11.74 10.50 8.17
N PHE A 185 -11.10 9.36 8.30
CA PHE A 185 -11.44 8.35 9.30
C PHE A 185 -10.97 8.74 10.72
N SER A 186 -9.85 9.44 10.83
CA SER A 186 -9.23 9.82 12.10
C SER A 186 -10.06 10.82 12.88
N PRO A 187 -10.40 10.57 14.16
CA PRO A 187 -11.05 11.57 15.01
C PRO A 187 -10.11 12.73 15.38
N PHE A 188 -8.80 12.55 15.24
CA PHE A 188 -7.80 13.60 15.49
C PHE A 188 -7.71 14.58 14.32
N PHE A 189 -7.63 14.08 13.08
CA PHE A 189 -7.50 14.91 11.89
C PHE A 189 -8.82 15.37 11.31
N ASN A 190 -9.93 14.67 11.54
CA ASN A 190 -11.25 15.05 11.08
C ASN A 190 -12.03 15.80 12.18
N ARG A 191 -12.06 17.11 12.06
CA ARG A 191 -12.76 18.03 12.98
C ARG A 191 -14.05 18.60 12.39
N ARG A 192 -14.54 17.99 11.30
CA ARG A 192 -15.75 18.44 10.61
C ARG A 192 -17.00 18.23 11.45
N GLU A 193 -17.97 19.13 11.26
CA GLU A 193 -19.29 19.06 11.88
C GLU A 193 -20.41 18.74 10.88
N ASP A 194 -20.05 18.45 9.61
CA ASP A 194 -20.97 18.06 8.55
C ASP A 194 -21.11 16.51 8.45
N GLN A 195 -21.78 16.07 7.37
CA GLN A 195 -21.98 14.63 7.12
C GLN A 195 -20.70 13.80 6.94
N TRP A 196 -19.52 14.44 6.78
CA TRP A 196 -18.23 13.80 6.57
C TRP A 196 -17.39 13.68 7.84
N GLY A 197 -17.87 14.22 8.98
CA GLY A 197 -17.13 14.26 10.25
C GLY A 197 -18.00 14.11 11.48
N GLY A 198 -17.39 14.29 12.66
CA GLY A 198 -18.03 14.10 13.96
C GLY A 198 -18.13 12.62 14.36
N SER A 199 -19.27 11.99 14.18
CA SER A 199 -19.48 10.59 14.58
C SER A 199 -18.59 9.62 13.76
N LEU A 200 -18.30 8.45 14.34
CA LEU A 200 -17.58 7.37 13.63
C LEU A 200 -18.28 7.02 12.32
N GLU A 201 -19.61 6.93 12.30
CA GLU A 201 -20.39 6.64 11.09
C GLU A 201 -20.16 7.70 10.01
N ASN A 202 -20.13 8.97 10.34
CA ASN A 202 -19.86 10.05 9.39
C ASN A 202 -18.40 9.98 8.86
N ARG A 203 -17.43 9.72 9.75
CA ARG A 203 -16.02 9.59 9.33
C ARG A 203 -15.77 8.41 8.41
N LEU A 204 -16.61 7.38 8.47
CA LEU A 204 -16.57 6.23 7.56
C LEU A 204 -17.19 6.52 6.18
N ARG A 205 -18.00 7.58 6.03
CA ARG A 205 -18.69 7.87 4.74
C ARG A 205 -17.73 8.05 3.58
N PHE A 206 -16.64 8.79 3.80
CA PHE A 206 -15.70 9.05 2.72
C PHE A 206 -15.01 7.77 2.21
N PRO A 207 -14.34 6.95 3.03
CA PRO A 207 -13.75 5.71 2.53
C PRO A 207 -14.78 4.75 1.92
N LEU A 208 -16.00 4.68 2.46
CA LEU A 208 -17.04 3.82 1.90
C LEU A 208 -17.60 4.36 0.57
N ALA A 209 -17.70 5.68 0.42
CA ALA A 209 -18.10 6.30 -0.85
C ALA A 209 -17.05 6.06 -1.95
N VAL A 210 -15.75 6.13 -1.60
CA VAL A 210 -14.65 5.77 -2.52
C VAL A 210 -14.78 4.32 -2.98
N ILE A 211 -14.96 3.37 -2.06
CA ILE A 211 -15.13 1.94 -2.40
C ILE A 211 -16.34 1.74 -3.30
N LYS A 212 -17.47 2.39 -2.98
CA LYS A 212 -18.70 2.28 -3.77
C LYS A 212 -18.49 2.77 -5.21
N GLU A 213 -17.82 3.90 -5.39
CA GLU A 213 -17.52 4.46 -6.72
C GLU A 213 -16.60 3.52 -7.50
N MET A 214 -15.52 3.04 -6.88
CA MET A 214 -14.59 2.12 -7.52
C MET A 214 -15.25 0.81 -7.91
N LYS A 215 -16.12 0.24 -7.07
CA LYS A 215 -16.89 -0.97 -7.40
C LYS A 215 -17.81 -0.75 -8.58
N ASN A 216 -18.53 0.39 -8.62
CA ASN A 216 -19.35 0.75 -9.77
C ASN A 216 -18.52 0.81 -11.05
N VAL A 217 -17.32 1.37 -11.01
CA VAL A 217 -16.39 1.38 -12.15
C VAL A 217 -15.95 -0.04 -12.52
N ILE A 218 -15.55 -0.87 -11.56
CA ILE A 218 -15.15 -2.25 -11.80
C ILE A 218 -16.29 -3.04 -12.49
N GLU A 219 -17.51 -2.95 -11.96
CA GLU A 219 -18.69 -3.64 -12.51
C GLU A 219 -19.01 -3.22 -13.95
N ASN A 220 -18.73 -1.96 -14.33
CA ASN A 220 -19.04 -1.44 -15.65
C ASN A 220 -17.90 -1.57 -16.68
N HIS A 221 -16.66 -1.70 -16.25
CA HIS A 221 -15.48 -1.64 -17.13
C HIS A 221 -14.60 -2.89 -17.09
N ALA A 222 -14.57 -3.67 -16.00
CA ALA A 222 -13.77 -4.87 -15.95
C ALA A 222 -14.46 -6.02 -16.69
N THR A 223 -13.76 -6.63 -17.66
CA THR A 223 -14.24 -7.82 -18.41
C THR A 223 -13.73 -9.12 -17.77
N GLU A 224 -12.74 -9.04 -16.93
CA GLU A 224 -12.11 -10.15 -16.20
C GLU A 224 -12.21 -9.90 -14.67
N PRO A 225 -12.04 -10.94 -13.84
CA PRO A 225 -11.96 -10.75 -12.39
C PRO A 225 -10.95 -9.68 -12.02
N PHE A 226 -11.33 -8.76 -11.12
CA PHE A 226 -10.52 -7.62 -10.72
C PHE A 226 -10.48 -7.51 -9.19
N ILE A 227 -9.30 -7.32 -8.60
CA ILE A 227 -9.10 -7.27 -7.15
C ILE A 227 -9.31 -5.85 -6.64
N LEU A 228 -10.07 -5.69 -5.57
CA LEU A 228 -10.19 -4.45 -4.81
C LEU A 228 -9.69 -4.65 -3.38
N GLY A 229 -8.50 -4.17 -3.08
CA GLY A 229 -7.89 -4.24 -1.75
C GLY A 229 -7.99 -2.93 -0.96
N TYR A 230 -7.84 -3.00 0.35
CA TYR A 230 -7.76 -1.82 1.21
C TYR A 230 -6.64 -1.97 2.24
N ARG A 231 -5.72 -0.99 2.28
CA ARG A 231 -4.61 -0.94 3.25
C ARG A 231 -4.95 -0.01 4.41
N ILE A 232 -4.72 -0.49 5.64
CA ILE A 232 -5.01 0.24 6.88
C ILE A 232 -3.75 0.40 7.75
N SER A 233 -3.68 1.51 8.50
CA SER A 233 -2.95 1.60 9.76
C SER A 233 -3.95 1.42 10.90
N PRO A 234 -3.75 0.44 11.81
CA PRO A 234 -4.82 0.04 12.74
C PRO A 234 -5.07 1.03 13.87
N ASP A 235 -4.12 1.89 14.19
CA ASP A 235 -4.28 3.01 15.13
C ASP A 235 -3.31 4.17 14.83
N GLU A 236 -3.36 5.20 15.65
CA GLU A 236 -2.54 6.41 15.57
C GLU A 236 -1.88 6.69 16.91
N HIS A 237 -0.70 7.31 16.89
CA HIS A 237 0.04 7.66 18.11
C HIS A 237 -0.54 8.89 18.82
N GLN A 238 -1.29 9.74 18.11
CA GLN A 238 -1.87 10.95 18.68
C GLN A 238 -2.87 10.63 19.78
N GLU A 239 -2.85 11.41 20.86
CA GLU A 239 -3.91 11.39 21.86
C GLU A 239 -5.25 11.77 21.21
N GLY A 240 -6.28 10.97 21.44
CA GLY A 240 -7.57 11.13 20.76
C GLY A 240 -7.62 10.69 19.30
N GLY A 241 -6.52 10.08 18.79
CA GLY A 241 -6.48 9.47 17.45
C GLY A 241 -7.20 8.13 17.34
N LEU A 242 -7.07 7.48 16.20
CA LEU A 242 -7.64 6.16 15.94
C LEU A 242 -7.15 5.11 16.94
N ARG A 243 -8.03 4.19 17.29
CA ARG A 243 -7.74 3.02 18.13
C ARG A 243 -8.31 1.76 17.47
N MET A 244 -7.83 0.59 17.93
CA MET A 244 -8.28 -0.71 17.41
C MET A 244 -9.80 -0.87 17.35
N LYS A 245 -10.54 -0.32 18.31
CA LYS A 245 -12.02 -0.34 18.31
C LYS A 245 -12.63 0.35 17.09
N ASP A 246 -12.02 1.46 16.63
CA ASP A 246 -12.47 2.19 15.43
C ASP A 246 -12.12 1.37 14.19
N SER A 247 -10.92 0.79 14.16
CA SER A 247 -10.45 -0.05 13.06
C SER A 247 -11.25 -1.34 12.89
N TYR A 248 -11.76 -1.93 13.96
CA TYR A 248 -12.68 -3.08 13.86
C TYR A 248 -13.95 -2.68 13.10
N VAL A 249 -14.54 -1.53 13.40
CA VAL A 249 -15.72 -1.04 12.68
C VAL A 249 -15.39 -0.76 11.22
N LEU A 250 -14.25 -0.12 10.93
CA LEU A 250 -13.81 0.09 9.55
C LEU A 250 -13.67 -1.24 8.81
N ILE A 251 -12.96 -2.22 9.38
CA ILE A 251 -12.76 -3.55 8.77
C ILE A 251 -14.11 -4.21 8.46
N ASP A 252 -15.07 -4.18 9.39
CA ASP A 252 -16.39 -4.75 9.15
C ASP A 252 -17.09 -4.07 7.98
N ARG A 253 -17.07 -2.74 7.92
CA ARG A 253 -17.66 -1.97 6.82
C ARG A 253 -16.96 -2.20 5.48
N LEU A 254 -15.62 -2.35 5.48
CA LEU A 254 -14.86 -2.69 4.28
C LEU A 254 -15.28 -4.07 3.73
N ILE A 255 -15.40 -5.06 4.60
CA ILE A 255 -15.83 -6.43 4.24
C ILE A 255 -17.27 -6.41 3.70
N GLU A 256 -18.18 -5.70 4.37
CA GLU A 256 -19.58 -5.51 3.91
C GLU A 256 -19.64 -4.80 2.55
N ALA A 257 -18.78 -3.81 2.34
CA ALA A 257 -18.65 -3.10 1.06
C ALA A 257 -18.03 -3.97 -0.05
N GLY A 258 -17.46 -5.13 0.30
CA GLY A 258 -17.00 -6.14 -0.66
C GLY A 258 -15.58 -5.94 -1.15
N VAL A 259 -14.66 -5.52 -0.29
CA VAL A 259 -13.22 -5.60 -0.58
C VAL A 259 -12.74 -7.05 -0.62
N ASP A 260 -11.78 -7.36 -1.47
CA ASP A 260 -11.26 -8.72 -1.62
C ASP A 260 -10.23 -9.08 -0.53
N TYR A 261 -9.60 -8.08 0.09
CA TYR A 261 -8.68 -8.27 1.21
C TYR A 261 -8.51 -7.00 2.06
N VAL A 262 -8.06 -7.21 3.30
CA VAL A 262 -7.57 -6.14 4.19
C VAL A 262 -6.06 -6.29 4.36
N HIS A 263 -5.31 -5.22 4.11
CA HIS A 263 -3.86 -5.17 4.22
C HIS A 263 -3.45 -4.30 5.42
N ALA A 264 -2.96 -4.91 6.48
CA ALA A 264 -2.44 -4.20 7.65
C ALA A 264 -1.01 -3.71 7.41
N SER A 265 -0.78 -2.40 7.56
CA SER A 265 0.56 -1.81 7.56
C SER A 265 1.02 -1.64 8.99
N LEU A 266 2.03 -2.41 9.39
CA LEU A 266 2.53 -2.49 10.75
C LEU A 266 4.02 -2.14 10.79
N ALA A 267 4.50 -1.59 11.90
CA ALA A 267 5.94 -1.39 12.11
C ALA A 267 6.67 -2.74 12.16
N ASP A 268 6.10 -3.69 12.89
CA ASP A 268 6.53 -5.09 12.93
C ASP A 268 5.28 -5.99 12.99
N ALA A 269 5.10 -6.84 11.98
CA ALA A 269 3.91 -7.67 11.86
C ALA A 269 3.80 -8.74 12.96
N LEU A 270 4.92 -9.18 13.51
CA LEU A 270 4.97 -10.27 14.48
C LEU A 270 4.90 -9.81 15.93
N SER A 271 5.30 -8.55 16.21
CA SER A 271 5.53 -8.09 17.59
C SER A 271 4.79 -6.79 17.96
N SER A 272 4.43 -5.93 16.98
CA SER A 272 3.77 -4.63 17.28
C SER A 272 2.41 -4.82 17.95
N LYS A 273 2.14 -3.95 18.93
CA LYS A 273 0.92 -3.98 19.75
C LYS A 273 0.20 -2.64 19.70
N PRO A 274 -1.12 -2.61 19.94
CA PRO A 274 -1.88 -1.37 20.01
C PRO A 274 -1.36 -0.40 21.06
N VAL A 275 -1.43 0.91 20.74
CA VAL A 275 -0.86 1.99 21.56
C VAL A 275 -1.38 1.97 23.00
N ASP A 276 -2.67 1.75 23.20
CA ASP A 276 -3.32 1.79 24.53
C ASP A 276 -3.65 0.40 25.08
N SER A 277 -3.11 -0.66 24.49
CA SER A 277 -3.51 -2.02 24.85
C SER A 277 -2.73 -2.54 26.04
N GLN A 278 -3.45 -2.97 27.06
CA GLN A 278 -2.96 -3.89 28.10
C GLN A 278 -3.01 -5.36 27.62
N ASP A 279 -3.53 -5.60 26.41
CA ASP A 279 -3.60 -6.94 25.81
C ASP A 279 -2.17 -7.43 25.49
N LYS A 280 -1.98 -8.75 25.61
CA LYS A 280 -0.72 -9.39 25.22
C LYS A 280 -0.65 -9.64 23.70
N LYS A 281 -1.79 -9.59 23.00
CA LYS A 281 -1.91 -9.85 21.57
C LYS A 281 -1.31 -8.72 20.73
N THR A 282 -0.72 -9.12 19.61
CA THR A 282 -0.21 -8.20 18.57
C THR A 282 -1.36 -7.68 17.71
N TYR A 283 -1.13 -6.59 16.94
CA TYR A 283 -2.09 -6.13 15.93
C TYR A 283 -2.50 -7.25 14.98
N LEU A 284 -1.53 -8.03 14.50
CA LEU A 284 -1.79 -9.12 13.59
C LEU A 284 -2.80 -10.11 14.16
N GLU A 285 -2.56 -10.60 15.39
CA GLU A 285 -3.44 -11.55 16.06
C GLU A 285 -4.85 -10.99 16.26
N LEU A 286 -4.96 -9.72 16.66
CA LEU A 286 -6.24 -9.03 16.85
C LEU A 286 -7.00 -8.86 15.54
N ILE A 287 -6.34 -8.45 14.46
CA ILE A 287 -6.97 -8.25 13.15
C ILE A 287 -7.40 -9.59 12.55
N VAL A 288 -6.53 -10.61 12.59
CA VAL A 288 -6.86 -11.96 12.07
C VAL A 288 -8.06 -12.56 12.81
N GLU A 289 -8.07 -12.45 14.13
CA GLU A 289 -9.19 -12.95 14.97
C GLU A 289 -10.49 -12.19 14.63
N HIS A 290 -10.44 -10.86 14.52
CA HIS A 290 -11.61 -10.04 14.21
C HIS A 290 -12.15 -10.31 12.80
N VAL A 291 -11.27 -10.39 11.80
CA VAL A 291 -11.65 -10.70 10.42
C VAL A 291 -12.25 -12.10 10.29
N ASN A 292 -11.78 -13.05 11.11
CA ASN A 292 -12.30 -14.42 11.21
C ASN A 292 -12.52 -15.09 9.83
N SER A 293 -11.53 -14.98 8.96
CA SER A 293 -11.51 -15.56 7.59
C SER A 293 -12.63 -15.09 6.66
N ARG A 294 -13.35 -14.01 6.97
CA ARG A 294 -14.35 -13.40 6.07
C ARG A 294 -13.74 -12.94 4.75
N VAL A 295 -12.52 -12.35 4.84
CA VAL A 295 -11.63 -12.02 3.72
C VAL A 295 -10.20 -12.39 4.11
N PRO A 296 -9.25 -12.54 3.15
CA PRO A 296 -7.84 -12.68 3.50
C PRO A 296 -7.29 -11.43 4.19
N VAL A 297 -6.48 -11.67 5.23
CA VAL A 297 -5.66 -10.65 5.86
C VAL A 297 -4.26 -10.73 5.27
N LEU A 298 -3.77 -9.60 4.77
CA LEU A 298 -2.39 -9.36 4.38
C LEU A 298 -1.73 -8.50 5.47
N ALA A 299 -0.45 -8.66 5.69
CA ALA A 299 0.30 -7.73 6.51
C ALA A 299 1.70 -7.48 5.96
N ALA A 300 2.12 -6.22 6.03
CA ALA A 300 3.50 -5.77 5.88
C ALA A 300 4.02 -5.28 7.24
N GLY A 301 5.30 -5.54 7.52
CA GLY A 301 5.98 -5.08 8.74
C GLY A 301 7.15 -5.97 9.10
N SER A 302 8.37 -5.53 8.80
CA SER A 302 9.66 -6.12 9.20
C SER A 302 9.82 -7.63 8.97
N MET A 303 9.02 -8.26 8.12
CA MET A 303 9.23 -9.65 7.73
C MET A 303 10.35 -9.71 6.68
N VAL A 304 11.53 -10.19 7.09
CA VAL A 304 12.74 -10.22 6.26
C VAL A 304 13.16 -11.64 5.93
N THR A 305 13.09 -12.54 6.90
CA THR A 305 13.51 -13.93 6.73
C THR A 305 12.34 -14.85 6.37
N PRO A 306 12.60 -16.02 5.77
CA PRO A 306 11.56 -17.03 5.54
C PRO A 306 10.86 -17.49 6.81
N ASP A 307 11.58 -17.50 7.94
CA ASP A 307 11.02 -17.83 9.25
C ASP A 307 10.01 -16.77 9.72
N ASP A 308 10.26 -15.48 9.46
CA ASP A 308 9.30 -14.43 9.78
C ASP A 308 8.02 -14.58 8.97
N VAL A 309 8.14 -14.86 7.68
CA VAL A 309 7.01 -15.10 6.78
C VAL A 309 6.24 -16.35 7.23
N ALA A 310 6.92 -17.45 7.56
CA ALA A 310 6.28 -18.66 8.07
C ALA A 310 5.50 -18.39 9.37
N LYS A 311 6.12 -17.71 10.34
CA LYS A 311 5.45 -17.29 11.60
C LYS A 311 4.23 -16.41 11.35
N GLY A 312 4.30 -15.48 10.38
CA GLY A 312 3.15 -14.66 9.99
C GLY A 312 1.98 -15.50 9.48
N LEU A 313 2.26 -16.47 8.60
CA LEU A 313 1.26 -17.40 8.09
C LEU A 313 0.69 -18.30 9.20
N ASP A 314 1.52 -18.78 10.14
CA ASP A 314 1.09 -19.58 11.29
C ASP A 314 0.19 -18.78 12.24
N LYS A 315 0.39 -17.46 12.35
CA LYS A 315 -0.50 -16.53 13.08
C LYS A 315 -1.81 -16.22 12.34
N GLY A 316 -2.02 -16.78 11.15
CA GLY A 316 -3.28 -16.70 10.40
C GLY A 316 -3.29 -15.76 9.21
N LEU A 317 -2.17 -15.09 8.87
CA LEU A 317 -2.06 -14.40 7.58
C LEU A 317 -2.40 -15.37 6.44
N LYS A 318 -3.09 -14.85 5.44
CA LYS A 318 -3.31 -15.61 4.19
C LYS A 318 -2.21 -15.31 3.18
N LEU A 319 -1.70 -14.09 3.18
CA LEU A 319 -0.63 -13.60 2.30
C LEU A 319 0.33 -12.72 3.10
N ALA A 320 1.62 -12.97 2.99
CA ALA A 320 2.67 -12.19 3.66
C ALA A 320 3.28 -11.18 2.69
N VAL A 321 3.30 -9.91 3.10
CA VAL A 321 3.77 -8.81 2.27
C VAL A 321 5.19 -8.44 2.67
N ILE A 322 6.16 -8.63 1.76
CA ILE A 322 7.56 -8.34 1.99
C ILE A 322 8.03 -7.17 1.12
N GLY A 323 8.74 -6.23 1.72
CA GLY A 323 9.26 -5.04 1.05
C GLY A 323 10.78 -5.01 1.06
N HIS A 324 11.37 -4.62 2.19
CA HIS A 324 12.82 -4.50 2.34
C HIS A 324 13.59 -5.76 1.92
N ALA A 325 13.04 -6.93 2.22
CA ALA A 325 13.61 -8.20 1.81
C ALA A 325 13.81 -8.32 0.29
N LEU A 326 12.86 -7.81 -0.52
CA LEU A 326 12.98 -7.80 -1.99
C LEU A 326 13.88 -6.68 -2.52
N ILE A 327 14.21 -5.68 -1.71
CA ILE A 327 15.20 -4.65 -2.07
C ILE A 327 16.62 -5.21 -1.86
N THR A 328 16.87 -5.82 -0.71
CA THR A 328 18.19 -6.39 -0.38
C THR A 328 18.47 -7.69 -1.12
N GLU A 329 17.43 -8.48 -1.41
CA GLU A 329 17.52 -9.77 -2.10
C GLU A 329 16.37 -9.91 -3.12
N PRO A 330 16.56 -9.45 -4.36
CA PRO A 330 15.53 -9.60 -5.41
C PRO A 330 15.14 -11.05 -5.73
N ASP A 331 16.03 -12.00 -5.50
CA ASP A 331 15.84 -13.44 -5.74
C ASP A 331 15.39 -14.19 -4.47
N TRP A 332 14.84 -13.46 -3.47
CA TRP A 332 14.44 -13.99 -2.17
C TRP A 332 13.52 -15.22 -2.29
N VAL A 333 12.48 -15.13 -3.12
CA VAL A 333 11.49 -16.21 -3.26
C VAL A 333 12.12 -17.43 -3.91
N GLU A 334 12.92 -17.24 -4.97
CA GLU A 334 13.62 -18.30 -5.68
C GLU A 334 14.63 -19.01 -4.79
N LYS A 335 15.37 -18.27 -3.96
CA LYS A 335 16.32 -18.85 -3.00
C LYS A 335 15.61 -19.71 -1.96
N VAL A 336 14.50 -19.23 -1.39
CA VAL A 336 13.71 -20.04 -0.45
C VAL A 336 13.16 -21.30 -1.13
N GLN A 337 12.65 -21.16 -2.36
CA GLN A 337 12.09 -22.28 -3.12
C GLN A 337 13.14 -23.35 -3.45
N SER A 338 14.37 -22.94 -3.72
CA SER A 338 15.49 -23.85 -4.04
C SER A 338 16.22 -24.39 -2.81
N GLY A 339 15.91 -23.93 -1.58
CA GLY A 339 16.59 -24.36 -0.35
C GLY A 339 17.92 -23.63 -0.11
N GLN A 340 18.03 -22.42 -0.63
CA GLN A 340 19.20 -21.53 -0.49
C GLN A 340 18.90 -20.35 0.45
N GLU A 341 18.00 -20.54 1.41
CA GLU A 341 17.58 -19.51 2.36
C GLU A 341 18.72 -18.91 3.18
N SER A 342 19.80 -19.67 3.39
CA SER A 342 21.02 -19.19 4.09
C SER A 342 21.83 -18.18 3.25
N GLU A 343 21.56 -18.06 1.95
CA GLU A 343 22.24 -17.14 1.04
C GLU A 343 21.48 -15.81 0.86
N ILE A 344 20.32 -15.67 1.49
CA ILE A 344 19.50 -14.45 1.42
C ILE A 344 20.25 -13.29 2.06
N GLN A 345 20.40 -12.19 1.31
CA GLN A 345 21.03 -10.98 1.80
C GLN A 345 20.00 -10.12 2.56
N THR A 346 20.35 -9.72 3.76
CA THR A 346 19.52 -8.81 4.60
C THR A 346 20.10 -7.40 4.69
N THR A 347 21.24 -7.17 4.04
CA THR A 347 21.97 -5.89 3.97
C THR A 347 22.22 -5.53 2.51
N ILE A 348 22.51 -4.27 2.24
CA ILE A 348 22.89 -3.79 0.90
C ILE A 348 24.41 -3.63 0.86
N LYS A 349 25.09 -4.36 -0.02
CA LYS A 349 26.52 -4.13 -0.30
C LYS A 349 26.63 -3.01 -1.32
N ALA A 350 27.29 -1.90 -0.95
CA ALA A 350 27.43 -0.73 -1.82
C ALA A 350 28.07 -1.10 -3.18
N SER A 351 29.02 -2.04 -3.18
CA SER A 351 29.67 -2.56 -4.40
C SER A 351 28.76 -3.35 -5.34
N LYS A 352 27.55 -3.78 -4.89
CA LYS A 352 26.60 -4.62 -5.63
C LYS A 352 25.26 -3.96 -5.95
N VAL A 353 25.13 -2.65 -5.71
CA VAL A 353 23.89 -1.90 -5.93
C VAL A 353 23.38 -2.03 -7.36
N SER A 354 24.27 -2.07 -8.36
CA SER A 354 23.90 -2.27 -9.76
C SER A 354 23.23 -3.63 -10.03
N GLU A 355 23.57 -4.68 -9.28
CA GLU A 355 22.95 -6.01 -9.41
C GLU A 355 21.50 -6.02 -8.87
N LEU A 356 21.19 -5.08 -7.97
CA LEU A 356 19.87 -4.92 -7.37
C LEU A 356 18.90 -4.14 -8.26
N GLU A 357 19.38 -3.54 -9.36
CA GLU A 357 18.57 -2.67 -10.24
C GLU A 357 17.75 -1.63 -9.43
N LEU A 358 18.41 -0.98 -8.47
CA LEU A 358 17.80 0.12 -7.71
C LEU A 358 17.91 1.40 -8.55
N PRO A 359 16.80 2.12 -8.79
CA PRO A 359 16.86 3.44 -9.39
C PRO A 359 17.77 4.37 -8.60
N GLU A 360 18.53 5.23 -9.28
CA GLU A 360 19.51 6.12 -8.64
C GLU A 360 18.86 7.01 -7.57
N LYS A 361 17.66 7.55 -7.84
CA LYS A 361 16.93 8.38 -6.87
C LYS A 361 16.51 7.57 -5.63
N LEU A 362 16.03 6.33 -5.80
CA LEU A 362 15.72 5.44 -4.67
C LEU A 362 16.98 5.13 -3.86
N TRP A 363 18.10 4.85 -4.52
CA TRP A 363 19.36 4.62 -3.83
C TRP A 363 19.79 5.84 -3.00
N GLY A 364 19.65 7.05 -3.56
CA GLY A 364 19.91 8.30 -2.83
C GLY A 364 19.01 8.46 -1.59
N VAL A 365 17.73 8.12 -1.69
CA VAL A 365 16.79 8.13 -0.55
C VAL A 365 17.21 7.12 0.51
N ILE A 366 17.59 5.90 0.13
CA ILE A 366 18.07 4.86 1.06
C ILE A 366 19.30 5.35 1.83
N GLN A 367 20.28 5.95 1.14
CA GLN A 367 21.49 6.49 1.77
C GLN A 367 21.18 7.66 2.74
N ALA A 368 20.21 8.51 2.39
CA ALA A 368 19.84 9.67 3.20
C ALA A 368 18.95 9.32 4.41
N SER A 369 18.26 8.17 4.39
CA SER A 369 17.25 7.79 5.40
C SER A 369 17.84 7.12 6.66
N GLY A 370 19.15 7.20 6.90
CA GLY A 370 19.80 6.68 8.09
C GLY A 370 19.63 5.16 8.25
N PRO A 371 19.09 4.68 9.38
CA PRO A 371 19.06 3.23 9.69
C PRO A 371 17.95 2.46 8.95
N TRP A 372 17.36 3.02 7.90
CA TRP A 372 16.29 2.36 7.13
C TRP A 372 16.77 1.04 6.51
N PHE A 373 18.00 1.03 5.96
CA PHE A 373 18.70 -0.17 5.52
C PHE A 373 20.11 -0.22 6.11
N ILE A 374 20.62 -1.42 6.35
CA ILE A 374 22.04 -1.62 6.70
C ILE A 374 22.81 -1.66 5.39
N ILE A 375 23.72 -0.70 5.22
CA ILE A 375 24.61 -0.60 4.05
C ILE A 375 26.01 -1.06 4.49
N GLU A 376 26.53 -2.05 3.78
CA GLU A 376 27.93 -2.54 3.92
C GLU A 376 28.81 -1.91 2.82
N GLU A 377 30.04 -1.51 3.18
CA GLU A 377 31.04 -0.97 2.25
C GLU A 377 31.54 -1.97 1.22
#